data_a67b4f40031667800b32df8a79be7369
#
_entry.id   a67b4f40031667800b32df8a79be7369
#
_cell.length_a   1.000
_cell.length_b   1.000
_cell.length_c   1.000
_cell.angle_alpha   90.00
_cell.angle_beta   90.00
_cell.angle_gamma   90.00
#
_symmetry.space_group_name_H-M   'P 1'
#
loop_
_entity.id
_entity.type
_entity.pdbx_description
1 polymer ?
#
loop_
_entity_poly.entity_id
_entity_poly.type
_entity_poly.pdbx_seq_one_letter_code
_entity_poly.pdbx_strand_id
1 'polypeptide(L)'
;LHLLSRRQRQMCIRDRNTAEEVKITIGCVYPRPQELSMLVKGRDAKTGLPNEVTISSTEMLDAFKRPARQIVDEVLDVLEHSSPELVADIAQNGIVLTGGGSLLYGFDKLIAERTQIACSIADDADSCVANGCGKSLQWISSMQEGTINLARRKLMKEQ
;
A
#
# COMPACT_ATOMS: atom_id res chain seq x y z
N LEU A 1 14.68 -2.89 0.89
CA LEU A 1 14.88 -4.23 1.51
C LEU A 1 16.34 -4.54 1.81
N HIS A 2 17.32 -4.05 1.04
CA HIS A 2 18.74 -4.39 1.25
C HIS A 2 19.33 -3.79 2.54
N LEU A 3 18.96 -2.57 2.92
CA LEU A 3 19.44 -1.92 4.16
C LEU A 3 18.76 -2.49 5.40
N LEU A 4 17.45 -2.69 5.34
CA LEU A 4 16.71 -3.40 6.38
C LEU A 4 17.21 -4.86 6.50
N SER A 5 17.54 -5.53 5.40
CA SER A 5 18.07 -6.89 5.43
C SER A 5 19.48 -6.96 6.02
N ARG A 6 20.33 -5.94 5.86
CA ARG A 6 21.64 -5.88 6.51
C ARG A 6 21.52 -5.69 8.02
N ARG A 7 20.63 -4.80 8.49
CA ARG A 7 20.35 -4.61 9.92
C ARG A 7 19.53 -5.76 10.50
N GLN A 8 18.60 -6.33 9.76
CA GLN A 8 17.89 -7.56 10.15
C GLN A 8 18.81 -8.77 10.29
N ARG A 9 19.94 -8.85 9.54
CA ARG A 9 20.97 -9.87 9.77
C ARG A 9 21.79 -9.63 11.03
N GLN A 10 21.84 -8.40 11.51
CA GLN A 10 22.53 -8.04 12.75
C GLN A 10 21.58 -8.01 13.95
N MET A 11 20.28 -7.77 13.72
CA MET A 11 19.22 -7.82 14.74
C MET A 11 18.10 -8.75 14.28
N CYS A 12 17.77 -9.76 15.05
CA CYS A 12 16.54 -10.53 14.87
C CYS A 12 15.35 -9.69 15.37
N ILE A 13 14.86 -8.75 14.54
CA ILE A 13 13.50 -8.24 14.67
C ILE A 13 12.60 -9.34 14.10
N ARG A 14 12.33 -10.36 14.90
CA ARG A 14 11.43 -11.46 14.52
C ARG A 14 9.97 -11.10 14.68
N ASP A 15 9.70 -9.98 15.32
CA ASP A 15 8.33 -9.57 15.56
C ASP A 15 7.80 -8.81 14.35
N ARG A 16 6.84 -9.47 13.66
CA ARG A 16 6.10 -8.88 12.55
C ARG A 16 5.37 -7.61 12.99
N ASN A 17 4.91 -7.55 14.24
CA ASN A 17 4.21 -6.40 14.81
C ASN A 17 5.13 -5.18 14.91
N THR A 18 6.36 -5.35 15.37
CA THR A 18 7.34 -4.26 15.43
C THR A 18 7.69 -3.74 14.04
N ALA A 19 7.82 -4.61 13.05
CA ALA A 19 8.08 -4.18 11.66
C ALA A 19 6.89 -3.41 11.06
N GLU A 20 5.67 -3.82 11.39
CA GLU A 20 4.45 -3.12 10.99
C GLU A 20 4.34 -1.75 11.68
N GLU A 21 4.63 -1.68 12.96
CA GLU A 21 4.65 -0.42 13.72
C GLU A 21 5.66 0.59 13.14
N VAL A 22 6.87 0.14 12.82
CA VAL A 22 7.89 0.96 12.13
C VAL A 22 7.37 1.46 10.79
N LYS A 23 6.76 0.58 10.00
CA LYS A 23 6.17 0.93 8.70
C LYS A 23 5.09 2.01 8.85
N ILE A 24 4.17 1.86 9.80
CA ILE A 24 3.06 2.80 10.02
C ILE A 24 3.59 4.15 10.53
N THR A 25 4.56 4.12 11.45
CA THR A 25 5.02 5.34 12.14
C THR A 25 5.95 6.19 11.29
N ILE A 26 6.95 5.59 10.68
CA ILE A 26 8.01 6.31 9.94
C ILE A 26 8.13 5.91 8.47
N GLY A 27 7.31 4.97 8.00
CA GLY A 27 7.32 4.52 6.61
C GLY A 27 7.02 5.66 5.63
N CYS A 28 7.80 5.75 4.56
CA CYS A 28 7.59 6.72 3.49
C CYS A 28 8.10 6.16 2.16
N VAL A 29 7.48 6.60 1.08
CA VAL A 29 7.87 6.29 -0.31
C VAL A 29 8.26 7.54 -1.08
N TYR A 30 8.12 8.71 -0.44
CA TYR A 30 8.50 10.02 -0.96
C TYR A 30 9.30 10.78 0.10
N PRO A 31 10.27 11.64 -0.29
CA PRO A 31 11.07 12.41 0.67
C PRO A 31 10.19 13.23 1.62
N ARG A 32 10.47 13.15 2.92
CA ARG A 32 9.81 13.97 3.93
C ARG A 32 10.57 15.28 4.11
N PRO A 33 9.87 16.41 4.36
CA PRO A 33 10.52 17.68 4.71
C PRO A 33 11.31 17.57 6.02
N GLN A 34 10.84 16.76 6.96
CA GLN A 34 11.46 16.52 8.25
C GLN A 34 11.70 15.02 8.44
N GLU A 35 12.92 14.65 8.79
CA GLU A 35 13.27 13.27 9.08
C GLU A 35 12.62 12.82 10.40
N LEU A 36 11.98 11.66 10.35
CA LEU A 36 11.46 10.99 11.53
C LEU A 36 12.37 9.82 11.89
N SER A 37 12.48 9.54 13.18
CA SER A 37 13.24 8.39 13.68
C SER A 37 12.46 7.66 14.74
N MET A 38 12.66 6.35 14.83
CA MET A 38 12.04 5.48 15.81
C MET A 38 13.07 4.55 16.43
N LEU A 39 13.05 4.43 17.76
CA LEU A 39 13.88 3.48 18.49
C LEU A 39 13.21 2.11 18.49
N VAL A 40 13.89 1.11 17.98
CA VAL A 40 13.39 -0.26 17.89
C VAL A 40 14.26 -1.17 18.77
N LYS A 41 13.60 -1.95 19.61
CA LYS A 41 14.23 -2.95 20.45
C LYS A 41 14.26 -4.30 19.74
N GLY A 42 15.39 -4.99 19.84
CA GLY A 42 15.54 -6.31 19.24
C GLY A 42 16.67 -7.10 19.88
N ARG A 43 16.99 -8.23 19.29
CA ARG A 43 18.11 -9.07 19.73
C ARG A 43 19.23 -9.00 18.71
N ASP A 44 20.43 -8.70 19.14
CA ASP A 44 21.61 -8.73 18.29
C ASP A 44 21.83 -10.16 17.75
N ALA A 45 21.99 -10.30 16.44
CA ALA A 45 22.14 -11.60 15.80
C ALA A 45 23.49 -12.28 16.07
N LYS A 46 24.51 -11.50 16.46
CA LYS A 46 25.86 -12.01 16.73
C LYS A 46 26.03 -12.37 18.20
N THR A 47 25.63 -11.48 19.09
CA THR A 47 25.82 -11.63 20.54
C THR A 47 24.65 -12.31 21.23
N GLY A 48 23.47 -12.31 20.61
CA GLY A 48 22.24 -12.82 21.18
C GLY A 48 21.66 -11.96 22.29
N LEU A 49 22.27 -10.83 22.62
CA LEU A 49 21.82 -9.93 23.69
C LEU A 49 20.77 -8.92 23.21
N PRO A 50 19.92 -8.42 24.12
CA PRO A 50 19.03 -7.31 23.80
C PRO A 50 19.83 -6.09 23.31
N ASN A 51 19.36 -5.46 22.24
CA ASN A 51 19.97 -4.26 21.69
C ASN A 51 18.88 -3.30 21.15
N GLU A 52 19.20 -2.02 21.10
CA GLU A 52 18.32 -0.98 20.58
C GLU A 52 18.96 -0.35 19.33
N VAL A 53 18.12 -0.12 18.29
CA VAL A 53 18.57 0.53 17.05
C VAL A 53 17.59 1.62 16.69
N THR A 54 18.11 2.80 16.37
CA THR A 54 17.31 3.87 15.79
C THR A 54 17.21 3.67 14.28
N ILE A 55 15.99 3.66 13.78
CA ILE A 55 15.67 3.59 12.34
C ILE A 55 15.13 4.94 11.93
N SER A 56 15.59 5.47 10.77
CA SER A 56 15.13 6.74 10.23
C SER A 56 14.18 6.58 9.05
N SER A 57 13.36 7.60 8.79
CA SER A 57 12.49 7.64 7.61
C SER A 57 13.28 7.63 6.31
N THR A 58 14.51 8.14 6.28
CA THR A 58 15.39 8.06 5.11
C THR A 58 15.78 6.62 4.80
N GLU A 59 16.10 5.82 5.82
CA GLU A 59 16.36 4.38 5.64
C GLU A 59 15.11 3.63 5.16
N MET A 60 13.91 4.02 5.65
CA MET A 60 12.64 3.46 5.18
C MET A 60 12.36 3.81 3.72
N LEU A 61 12.64 5.06 3.31
CA LEU A 61 12.51 5.49 1.92
C LEU A 61 13.35 4.61 0.98
N ASP A 62 14.61 4.37 1.32
CA ASP A 62 15.49 3.51 0.53
C ASP A 62 14.98 2.06 0.47
N ALA A 63 14.46 1.55 1.58
CA ALA A 63 13.90 0.21 1.66
C ALA A 63 12.64 0.03 0.80
N PHE A 64 11.76 1.04 0.78
CA PHE A 64 10.49 1.00 0.04
C PHE A 64 10.62 1.43 -1.42
N LYS A 65 11.72 2.06 -1.82
CA LYS A 65 11.92 2.60 -3.18
C LYS A 65 11.66 1.58 -4.29
N ARG A 66 12.16 0.36 -4.13
CA ARG A 66 11.98 -0.69 -5.14
C ARG A 66 10.53 -1.19 -5.22
N PRO A 67 9.89 -1.66 -4.13
CA PRO A 67 8.50 -2.11 -4.19
C PRO A 67 7.53 -0.98 -4.58
N ALA A 68 7.76 0.25 -4.13
CA ALA A 68 6.92 1.38 -4.53
C ALA A 68 7.00 1.66 -6.04
N ARG A 69 8.21 1.61 -6.62
CA ARG A 69 8.37 1.75 -8.06
C ARG A 69 7.65 0.66 -8.84
N GLN A 70 7.76 -0.58 -8.42
CA GLN A 70 7.05 -1.68 -9.07
C GLN A 70 5.53 -1.44 -9.12
N ILE A 71 4.93 -0.96 -8.02
CA ILE A 71 3.51 -0.62 -8.01
C ILE A 71 3.19 0.52 -8.98
N VAL A 72 4.02 1.56 -9.01
CA VAL A 72 3.83 2.69 -9.94
C VAL A 72 3.98 2.25 -11.41
N ASP A 73 4.95 1.39 -11.69
CA ASP A 73 5.16 0.85 -13.04
C ASP A 73 3.95 0.02 -13.50
N GLU A 74 3.35 -0.78 -12.62
CA GLU A 74 2.09 -1.49 -12.90
C GLU A 74 0.91 -0.53 -13.12
N VAL A 75 0.82 0.58 -12.38
CA VAL A 75 -0.21 1.60 -12.62
C VAL A 75 -0.05 2.22 -14.01
N LEU A 76 1.19 2.53 -14.42
CA LEU A 76 1.48 3.07 -15.75
C LEU A 76 1.11 2.05 -16.84
N ASP A 77 1.46 0.78 -16.65
CA ASP A 77 1.13 -0.29 -17.59
C ASP A 77 -0.39 -0.41 -17.80
N VAL A 78 -1.19 -0.34 -16.72
CA VAL A 78 -2.65 -0.34 -16.81
C VAL A 78 -3.17 0.88 -17.59
N LEU A 79 -2.61 2.07 -17.36
CA LEU A 79 -3.00 3.28 -18.09
C LEU A 79 -2.65 3.18 -19.58
N GLU A 80 -1.47 2.65 -19.93
CA GLU A 80 -1.03 2.48 -21.30
C GLU A 80 -1.89 1.48 -22.09
N HIS A 81 -2.38 0.43 -21.42
CA HIS A 81 -3.24 -0.59 -22.01
C HIS A 81 -4.75 -0.25 -21.98
N SER A 82 -5.13 0.86 -21.33
CA SER A 82 -6.51 1.32 -21.28
C SER A 82 -6.91 2.06 -22.58
N SER A 83 -8.21 2.09 -22.88
CA SER A 83 -8.70 2.85 -24.04
C SER A 83 -8.46 4.35 -23.83
N PRO A 84 -8.20 5.11 -24.91
CA PRO A 84 -7.96 6.56 -24.80
C PRO A 84 -9.08 7.33 -24.11
N GLU A 85 -10.33 6.89 -24.27
CA GLU A 85 -11.51 7.48 -23.62
C GLU A 85 -11.43 7.32 -22.09
N LEU A 86 -11.12 6.10 -21.62
CA LEU A 86 -10.95 5.84 -20.18
C LEU A 86 -9.77 6.60 -19.58
N VAL A 87 -8.67 6.70 -20.31
CA VAL A 87 -7.50 7.47 -19.85
C VAL A 87 -7.85 8.96 -19.72
N ALA A 88 -8.64 9.51 -20.66
CA ALA A 88 -9.11 10.89 -20.58
C ALA A 88 -10.02 11.10 -19.34
N ASP A 89 -10.92 10.17 -19.06
CA ASP A 89 -11.78 10.21 -17.88
C ASP A 89 -10.97 10.13 -16.59
N ILE A 90 -9.98 9.23 -16.53
CA ILE A 90 -9.07 9.09 -15.38
C ILE A 90 -8.24 10.37 -15.19
N ALA A 91 -7.74 10.97 -16.26
CA ALA A 91 -6.98 12.21 -16.20
C ALA A 91 -7.82 13.38 -15.64
N GLN A 92 -9.12 13.39 -15.93
CA GLN A 92 -10.03 14.40 -15.44
C GLN A 92 -10.48 14.16 -13.99
N ASN A 93 -10.80 12.91 -13.63
CA ASN A 93 -11.35 12.55 -12.33
C ASN A 93 -10.27 12.26 -11.27
N GLY A 94 -9.05 11.92 -11.70
CA GLY A 94 -7.96 11.56 -10.82
C GLY A 94 -7.94 10.08 -10.41
N ILE A 95 -6.93 9.73 -9.62
CA ILE A 95 -6.73 8.39 -9.05
C ILE A 95 -6.99 8.45 -7.55
N VAL A 96 -7.81 7.54 -7.04
CA VAL A 96 -8.09 7.43 -5.59
C VAL A 96 -7.43 6.17 -5.06
N LEU A 97 -6.57 6.34 -4.04
CA LEU A 97 -5.88 5.24 -3.38
C LEU A 97 -6.67 4.76 -2.16
N THR A 98 -6.76 3.44 -2.01
CA THR A 98 -7.43 2.79 -0.87
C THR A 98 -6.54 1.69 -0.28
N GLY A 99 -6.92 1.22 0.91
CA GLY A 99 -6.17 0.19 1.64
C GLY A 99 -5.03 0.76 2.48
N GLY A 100 -4.59 0.00 3.49
CA GLY A 100 -3.56 0.45 4.44
C GLY A 100 -2.20 0.79 3.80
N GLY A 101 -1.88 0.24 2.63
CA GLY A 101 -0.67 0.57 1.88
C GLY A 101 -0.65 2.01 1.34
N SER A 102 -1.82 2.56 1.02
CA SER A 102 -1.95 3.94 0.54
C SER A 102 -1.61 4.99 1.60
N LEU A 103 -1.66 4.61 2.89
CA LEU A 103 -1.34 5.47 4.01
C LEU A 103 0.17 5.71 4.19
N LEU A 104 1.03 5.00 3.46
CA LEU A 104 2.46 5.29 3.44
C LEU A 104 2.70 6.71 2.93
N TYR A 105 3.47 7.48 3.71
CA TYR A 105 3.69 8.87 3.40
C TYR A 105 4.21 9.09 1.97
N GLY A 106 3.47 9.91 1.23
CA GLY A 106 3.84 10.39 -0.10
C GLY A 106 3.59 9.38 -1.24
N PHE A 107 2.76 8.35 -1.02
CA PHE A 107 2.40 7.42 -2.09
C PHE A 107 1.53 8.11 -3.15
N ASP A 108 0.62 8.98 -2.73
CA ASP A 108 -0.16 9.89 -3.58
C ASP A 108 0.74 10.77 -4.45
N LYS A 109 1.75 11.40 -3.83
CA LYS A 109 2.71 12.26 -4.53
C LYS A 109 3.55 11.49 -5.54
N LEU A 110 4.01 10.29 -5.16
CA LEU A 110 4.82 9.45 -6.04
C LEU A 110 4.05 9.02 -7.29
N ILE A 111 2.78 8.62 -7.13
CA ILE A 111 1.93 8.25 -8.27
C ILE A 111 1.61 9.48 -9.11
N ALA A 112 1.21 10.59 -8.49
CA ALA A 112 0.89 11.83 -9.22
C ALA A 112 2.08 12.36 -10.03
N GLU A 113 3.30 12.29 -9.47
CA GLU A 113 4.53 12.71 -10.16
C GLU A 113 4.81 11.83 -11.39
N ARG A 114 4.58 10.53 -11.28
CA ARG A 114 4.90 9.57 -12.34
C ARG A 114 3.83 9.48 -13.43
N THR A 115 2.57 9.59 -13.06
CA THR A 115 1.44 9.50 -14.00
C THR A 115 1.01 10.85 -14.56
N GLN A 116 1.41 11.95 -13.92
CA GLN A 116 0.93 13.33 -14.20
C GLN A 116 -0.60 13.45 -14.01
N ILE A 117 -1.21 12.57 -13.26
CA ILE A 117 -2.64 12.56 -12.92
C ILE A 117 -2.79 12.88 -11.44
N ALA A 118 -3.78 13.71 -11.09
CA ALA A 118 -4.08 14.01 -9.70
C ALA A 118 -4.36 12.71 -8.92
N CYS A 119 -3.74 12.58 -7.74
CA CYS A 119 -3.87 11.40 -6.93
C CYS A 119 -4.24 11.80 -5.50
N SER A 120 -5.22 11.13 -4.90
CA SER A 120 -5.68 11.37 -3.54
C SER A 120 -5.84 10.06 -2.78
N ILE A 121 -5.78 10.15 -1.45
CA ILE A 121 -6.03 9.02 -0.57
C ILE A 121 -7.49 9.14 -0.11
N ALA A 122 -8.22 8.01 -0.15
CA ALA A 122 -9.61 7.97 0.29
C ALA A 122 -9.73 8.22 1.80
N ASP A 123 -10.83 8.82 2.21
CA ASP A 123 -11.20 8.87 3.63
C ASP A 123 -11.36 7.44 4.14
N ASP A 124 -10.84 7.15 5.35
CA ASP A 124 -10.83 5.80 5.94
C ASP A 124 -10.29 4.73 4.97
N ALA A 125 -9.15 5.01 4.32
CA ALA A 125 -8.59 4.19 3.25
C ALA A 125 -8.42 2.70 3.61
N ASP A 126 -8.15 2.36 4.86
CA ASP A 126 -8.00 1.00 5.38
C ASP A 126 -9.33 0.24 5.49
N SER A 127 -10.43 0.94 5.72
CA SER A 127 -11.78 0.39 5.89
C SER A 127 -12.72 0.61 4.70
N CYS A 128 -12.30 1.35 3.67
CA CYS A 128 -13.08 1.63 2.46
C CYS A 128 -13.76 0.40 1.86
N VAL A 129 -13.02 -0.69 1.72
CA VAL A 129 -13.53 -1.93 1.10
C VAL A 129 -14.61 -2.55 1.97
N ALA A 130 -14.38 -2.64 3.29
CA ALA A 130 -15.36 -3.19 4.23
C ALA A 130 -16.64 -2.34 4.25
N ASN A 131 -16.49 -1.02 4.29
CA ASN A 131 -17.60 -0.07 4.24
C ASN A 131 -18.38 -0.18 2.91
N GLY A 132 -17.67 -0.31 1.79
CA GLY A 132 -18.26 -0.53 0.48
C GLY A 132 -19.05 -1.82 0.38
N CYS A 133 -18.48 -2.92 0.90
CA CYS A 133 -19.18 -4.20 0.99
C CYS A 133 -20.45 -4.09 1.87
N GLY A 134 -20.35 -3.44 3.03
CA GLY A 134 -21.51 -3.20 3.90
C GLY A 134 -22.62 -2.39 3.21
N LYS A 135 -22.26 -1.32 2.50
CA LYS A 135 -23.21 -0.54 1.71
C LYS A 135 -23.83 -1.34 0.57
N SER A 136 -23.05 -2.19 -0.11
CA SER A 136 -23.58 -3.01 -1.21
C SER A 136 -24.64 -4.01 -0.76
N LEU A 137 -24.62 -4.47 0.49
CA LEU A 137 -25.65 -5.35 1.04
C LEU A 137 -27.04 -4.71 1.03
N GLN A 138 -27.13 -3.38 1.18
CA GLN A 138 -28.40 -2.65 1.14
C GLN A 138 -29.04 -2.65 -0.26
N TRP A 139 -28.26 -2.86 -1.31
CA TRP A 139 -28.71 -2.83 -2.70
C TRP A 139 -28.93 -4.24 -3.29
N ILE A 140 -28.57 -5.30 -2.55
CA ILE A 140 -28.66 -6.70 -3.03
C ILE A 140 -30.09 -7.04 -3.48
N SER A 141 -31.10 -6.58 -2.75
CA SER A 141 -32.51 -6.82 -3.08
C SER A 141 -33.00 -6.04 -4.31
N SER A 142 -32.30 -4.96 -4.68
CA SER A 142 -32.65 -4.14 -5.84
C SER A 142 -31.80 -4.46 -7.08
N MET A 143 -30.76 -5.27 -6.93
CA MET A 143 -29.95 -5.74 -8.06
C MET A 143 -30.76 -6.78 -8.84
N GLN A 144 -31.08 -6.45 -10.11
CA GLN A 144 -31.70 -7.40 -11.02
C GLN A 144 -30.85 -8.68 -11.13
N GLU A 145 -31.52 -9.84 -11.35
CA GLU A 145 -30.91 -11.17 -11.43
C GLU A 145 -29.77 -11.36 -12.47
N GLY A 146 -29.38 -10.31 -13.17
CA GLY A 146 -28.28 -10.28 -14.12
C GLY A 146 -26.92 -9.86 -13.56
N THR A 147 -26.84 -9.38 -12.32
CA THR A 147 -25.56 -9.00 -11.71
C THR A 147 -24.85 -10.27 -11.24
N ILE A 148 -23.79 -10.62 -11.94
CA ILE A 148 -23.15 -11.92 -11.92
C ILE A 148 -22.51 -12.20 -10.56
N ASN A 149 -23.15 -13.03 -9.76
CA ASN A 149 -22.45 -13.72 -8.68
C ASN A 149 -21.61 -14.85 -9.28
N LEU A 150 -20.33 -14.55 -9.55
CA LEU A 150 -19.37 -15.50 -10.14
C LEU A 150 -19.23 -16.79 -9.30
N ALA A 151 -19.41 -16.71 -8.00
CA ALA A 151 -19.41 -17.88 -7.10
C ALA A 151 -20.63 -18.79 -7.35
N ARG A 152 -21.81 -18.20 -7.56
CA ARG A 152 -23.05 -18.94 -7.88
C ARG A 152 -22.99 -19.61 -9.25
N ARG A 153 -22.32 -18.95 -10.22
CA ARG A 153 -22.13 -19.49 -11.57
C ARG A 153 -21.21 -20.71 -11.60
N LYS A 154 -20.26 -20.78 -10.66
CA LYS A 154 -19.36 -21.92 -10.52
C LYS A 154 -20.08 -23.14 -9.91
N LEU A 155 -20.91 -22.93 -8.92
CA LEU A 155 -21.72 -23.98 -8.28
C LEU A 155 -22.79 -24.60 -9.21
N MET A 156 -23.33 -23.80 -10.16
CA MET A 156 -24.30 -24.29 -11.16
C MET A 156 -23.67 -25.04 -12.33
N LYS A 157 -22.36 -24.97 -12.51
CA LYS A 157 -21.63 -25.73 -13.58
C LYS A 157 -21.11 -27.09 -13.10
N GLU A 158 -21.16 -27.34 -11.78
CA GLU A 158 -20.70 -28.59 -11.15
C GLU A 158 -21.88 -29.52 -10.77
N GLN A 159 -23.12 -29.17 -11.14
CA GLN A 159 -24.32 -30.03 -11.13
C GLN A 159 -24.71 -30.42 -12.56
#